data_74259e7b2c0c7b37a592d046803122b1
#
_entry.id   74259e7b2c0c7b37a592d046803122b1
#
_cell.length_a   1.000
_cell.length_b   1.000
_cell.length_c   1.000
_cell.angle_alpha   90.00
_cell.angle_beta   90.00
_cell.angle_gamma   90.00
#
_symmetry.space_group_name_H-M   'P 1'
#
loop_
_entity.id
_entity.type
_entity.pdbx_description
1 polymer ?
#
loop_
_entity_poly.entity_id
_entity_poly.type
_entity_poly.pdbx_seq_one_letter_code
_entity_poly.pdbx_strand_id
1 'polypeptide(L)'
;MRRWKLILLTPAVLLGVTYFYYTEIKPVVIFGLRSDYARAIPFQKIPEGLTSLKAESCGQCHREIYEEWKTSIHARAYDDPFFQAYWKKDKNIWVCLNCHTPLENQQPTLIREIPRGRVEKAVQEPNPHYDPEYQREAVTCAVCHVRDGVIYGPFEDSAAPHPTKFDPNFRTAQPCYRCHNVVSGPAQFYNVGPCGTYAEYEGKFFIQERGFICQSCHMPEIDRPVAANSPLRRGRQHLWRGGHDPDMVKRAVAVQVKADSESPKPGDRVEFTLTLVNAGAGHKVPTGDPDRFFTVEFSVEDRQGHVVEQQTSTMGRWILWQPAIVELYDNRLLPLASREYRFAYRLPAAVEGLKLKARVQYHILTDKQHAMLRTRYGLTGDDPYRYVVYEREFPLSKEIAAAMRRENDRLTAVSRHPEERSCKVNADG
;
A
#
# COMPACT_ATOMS: atom_id res chain seq x y z
N MET A 1 -1.19 23.30 52.00
CA MET A 1 -0.28 22.66 51.03
C MET A 1 -0.46 21.13 50.85
N ARG A 2 -0.82 20.35 51.89
CA ARG A 2 -0.92 18.87 51.81
C ARG A 2 -2.13 18.35 50.97
N ARG A 3 -3.27 19.05 50.99
CA ARG A 3 -4.48 18.63 50.27
C ARG A 3 -4.40 18.81 48.73
N TRP A 4 -3.69 19.83 48.26
CA TRP A 4 -3.53 20.06 46.81
C TRP A 4 -2.62 19.01 46.14
N LYS A 5 -1.63 18.49 46.86
CA LYS A 5 -0.77 17.40 46.37
C LYS A 5 -1.56 16.10 46.17
N LEU A 6 -2.51 15.82 47.03
CA LEU A 6 -3.41 14.66 46.91
C LEU A 6 -4.38 14.82 45.70
N ILE A 7 -4.89 16.03 45.46
CA ILE A 7 -5.80 16.30 44.35
C ILE A 7 -5.10 16.12 42.98
N LEU A 8 -3.82 16.43 42.88
CA LEU A 8 -3.03 16.24 41.64
C LEU A 8 -2.50 14.81 41.49
N LEU A 9 -2.26 14.09 42.61
CA LEU A 9 -1.78 12.71 42.57
C LEU A 9 -2.86 11.72 42.09
N THR A 10 -4.11 11.96 42.46
CA THR A 10 -5.23 11.06 42.13
C THR A 10 -5.46 10.90 40.63
N PRO A 11 -5.55 11.96 39.81
CA PRO A 11 -5.70 11.82 38.37
C PRO A 11 -4.45 11.22 37.71
N ALA A 12 -3.25 11.51 38.21
CA ALA A 12 -2.02 10.90 37.67
C ALA A 12 -1.95 9.40 37.94
N VAL A 13 -2.36 8.95 39.13
CA VAL A 13 -2.45 7.52 39.47
C VAL A 13 -3.55 6.84 38.65
N LEU A 14 -4.71 7.48 38.51
CA LEU A 14 -5.80 6.98 37.67
C LEU A 14 -5.38 6.85 36.21
N LEU A 15 -4.69 7.83 35.66
CA LEU A 15 -4.16 7.77 34.30
C LEU A 15 -3.10 6.67 34.17
N GLY A 16 -2.20 6.50 35.16
CA GLY A 16 -1.21 5.44 35.19
C GLY A 16 -1.85 4.05 35.27
N VAL A 17 -2.84 3.86 36.12
CA VAL A 17 -3.59 2.59 36.25
C VAL A 17 -4.40 2.31 34.98
N THR A 18 -5.04 3.33 34.41
CA THR A 18 -5.77 3.18 33.16
C THR A 18 -4.84 2.84 32.01
N TYR A 19 -3.70 3.52 31.90
CA TYR A 19 -2.66 3.23 30.93
C TYR A 19 -2.16 1.79 31.07
N PHE A 20 -1.77 1.36 32.30
CA PHE A 20 -1.33 0.00 32.59
C PHE A 20 -2.41 -1.04 32.29
N TYR A 21 -3.65 -0.77 32.65
CA TYR A 21 -4.77 -1.66 32.36
C TYR A 21 -4.95 -1.88 30.84
N TYR A 22 -4.89 -0.81 30.04
CA TYR A 22 -5.08 -0.90 28.60
C TYR A 22 -3.85 -1.43 27.87
N THR A 23 -2.63 -1.26 28.40
CA THR A 23 -1.40 -1.77 27.74
C THR A 23 -1.10 -3.22 28.11
N GLU A 24 -1.28 -3.60 29.38
CA GLU A 24 -0.83 -4.89 29.87
C GLU A 24 -1.97 -5.88 30.12
N ILE A 25 -3.10 -5.41 30.65
CA ILE A 25 -4.20 -6.29 31.08
C ILE A 25 -5.25 -6.44 29.96
N LYS A 26 -5.55 -5.38 29.26
CA LYS A 26 -6.48 -5.37 28.14
C LYS A 26 -5.74 -5.02 26.86
N PRO A 27 -5.23 -6.00 26.12
CA PRO A 27 -4.67 -5.73 24.81
C PRO A 27 -5.73 -5.01 23.96
N VAL A 28 -5.34 -3.88 23.40
CA VAL A 28 -6.19 -3.10 22.52
C VAL A 28 -6.62 -3.97 21.37
N VAL A 29 -7.92 -4.06 21.12
CA VAL A 29 -8.43 -4.56 19.85
C VAL A 29 -7.86 -3.64 18.77
N ILE A 30 -6.92 -4.14 18.00
CA ILE A 30 -6.14 -3.34 17.04
C ILE A 30 -7.08 -2.67 16.02
N PHE A 31 -8.23 -3.32 15.70
CA PHE A 31 -9.31 -2.74 14.90
C PHE A 31 -10.62 -3.43 15.23
N GLY A 32 -11.73 -2.71 15.07
CA GLY A 32 -13.06 -3.33 15.18
C GLY A 32 -13.25 -4.36 14.08
N LEU A 33 -13.64 -5.57 14.47
CA LEU A 33 -13.97 -6.62 13.50
C LEU A 33 -15.28 -6.27 12.80
N ARG A 34 -15.20 -6.06 11.50
CA ARG A 34 -16.38 -5.98 10.63
C ARG A 34 -16.68 -7.35 10.05
N SER A 35 -17.97 -7.59 9.77
CA SER A 35 -18.43 -8.86 9.18
C SER A 35 -17.69 -9.24 7.90
N ASP A 36 -17.28 -8.23 7.12
CA ASP A 36 -16.63 -8.40 5.82
C ASP A 36 -15.33 -9.20 5.90
N TYR A 37 -14.54 -9.01 6.98
CA TYR A 37 -13.25 -9.68 7.18
C TYR A 37 -13.09 -10.36 8.53
N ALA A 38 -14.17 -10.42 9.33
CA ALA A 38 -14.14 -11.06 10.65
C ALA A 38 -13.88 -12.56 10.60
N ARG A 39 -14.14 -13.19 9.47
CA ARG A 39 -13.93 -14.63 9.26
C ARG A 39 -13.26 -14.87 7.91
N ALA A 40 -12.62 -16.01 7.76
CA ALA A 40 -12.15 -16.48 6.45
C ALA A 40 -13.34 -16.62 5.47
N ILE A 41 -13.04 -16.69 4.20
CA ILE A 41 -13.99 -17.13 3.18
C ILE A 41 -14.28 -18.62 3.46
N PRO A 42 -15.56 -19.02 3.56
CA PRO A 42 -15.92 -20.39 3.88
C PRO A 42 -15.22 -21.43 2.99
N PHE A 43 -15.09 -22.64 3.49
CA PHE A 43 -14.47 -23.75 2.77
C PHE A 43 -15.01 -23.86 1.33
N GLN A 44 -14.13 -23.91 0.36
CA GLN A 44 -14.48 -24.01 -1.06
C GLN A 44 -14.32 -25.44 -1.55
N LYS A 45 -15.31 -25.92 -2.28
CA LYS A 45 -15.26 -27.20 -2.98
C LYS A 45 -14.46 -27.06 -4.27
N ILE A 46 -13.78 -28.13 -4.66
CA ILE A 46 -13.12 -28.20 -5.97
C ILE A 46 -14.20 -28.20 -7.06
N PRO A 47 -14.17 -27.30 -8.03
CA PRO A 47 -15.09 -27.31 -9.16
C PRO A 47 -15.01 -28.61 -9.94
N GLU A 48 -16.14 -29.07 -10.46
CA GLU A 48 -16.18 -30.26 -11.34
C GLU A 48 -15.24 -30.03 -12.54
N GLY A 49 -14.53 -31.09 -12.92
CA GLY A 49 -13.52 -31.00 -14.00
C GLY A 49 -12.15 -30.51 -13.57
N LEU A 50 -11.96 -30.06 -12.31
CA LEU A 50 -10.66 -29.71 -11.76
C LEU A 50 -10.19 -30.75 -10.74
N THR A 51 -8.87 -30.86 -10.57
CA THR A 51 -8.25 -31.79 -9.61
C THR A 51 -7.94 -31.13 -8.27
N SER A 52 -7.82 -29.80 -8.22
CA SER A 52 -7.39 -29.03 -7.05
C SER A 52 -7.84 -27.58 -7.15
N LEU A 53 -7.88 -26.88 -6.00
CA LEU A 53 -8.01 -25.41 -5.92
C LEU A 53 -6.66 -24.69 -6.02
N LYS A 54 -5.53 -25.42 -6.02
CA LYS A 54 -4.20 -24.81 -6.14
C LYS A 54 -4.06 -24.06 -7.47
N ALA A 55 -3.37 -22.95 -7.45
CA ALA A 55 -3.21 -22.08 -8.63
C ALA A 55 -2.58 -22.80 -9.82
N GLU A 56 -1.69 -23.77 -9.58
CA GLU A 56 -1.07 -24.60 -10.62
C GLU A 56 -2.12 -25.38 -11.43
N SER A 57 -3.19 -25.87 -10.80
CA SER A 57 -4.29 -26.57 -11.49
C SER A 57 -4.99 -25.63 -12.49
N CYS A 58 -5.22 -24.38 -12.11
CA CYS A 58 -5.75 -23.34 -13.01
C CYS A 58 -4.73 -22.99 -14.12
N GLY A 59 -3.46 -22.93 -13.75
CA GLY A 59 -2.33 -22.58 -14.64
C GLY A 59 -2.10 -23.56 -15.79
N GLN A 60 -2.62 -24.80 -15.71
CA GLN A 60 -2.53 -25.76 -16.81
C GLN A 60 -3.21 -25.23 -18.08
N CYS A 61 -4.30 -24.49 -17.93
CA CYS A 61 -5.03 -23.87 -19.05
C CYS A 61 -4.84 -22.34 -19.08
N HIS A 62 -4.82 -21.65 -17.92
CA HIS A 62 -4.66 -20.21 -17.80
C HIS A 62 -3.18 -19.82 -17.59
N ARG A 63 -2.28 -20.32 -18.44
CA ARG A 63 -0.83 -20.27 -18.25
C ARG A 63 -0.29 -18.84 -18.03
N GLU A 64 -0.61 -17.91 -18.93
CA GLU A 64 -0.09 -16.54 -18.84
C GLU A 64 -0.59 -15.83 -17.58
N ILE A 65 -1.86 -16.01 -17.24
CA ILE A 65 -2.47 -15.45 -16.03
C ILE A 65 -1.80 -16.02 -14.76
N TYR A 66 -1.49 -17.32 -14.76
CA TYR A 66 -0.78 -17.97 -13.67
C TYR A 66 0.63 -17.43 -13.50
N GLU A 67 1.40 -17.26 -14.60
CA GLU A 67 2.74 -16.69 -14.55
C GLU A 67 2.73 -15.24 -14.05
N GLU A 68 1.75 -14.43 -14.44
CA GLU A 68 1.56 -13.07 -13.92
C GLU A 68 1.28 -13.09 -12.41
N TRP A 69 0.33 -13.92 -11.97
CA TRP A 69 -0.01 -14.06 -10.56
C TRP A 69 1.19 -14.48 -9.71
N LYS A 70 2.00 -15.42 -10.15
CA LYS A 70 3.21 -15.85 -9.44
C LYS A 70 4.18 -14.71 -9.15
N THR A 71 4.23 -13.68 -9.99
CA THR A 71 5.08 -12.51 -9.79
C THR A 71 4.46 -11.45 -8.88
N SER A 72 3.20 -11.60 -8.51
CA SER A 72 2.46 -10.62 -7.72
C SER A 72 2.75 -10.75 -6.22
N ILE A 73 2.50 -9.65 -5.49
CA ILE A 73 2.53 -9.69 -4.02
C ILE A 73 1.37 -10.54 -3.46
N HIS A 74 0.27 -10.74 -4.20
CA HIS A 74 -0.82 -11.62 -3.80
C HIS A 74 -0.35 -13.07 -3.64
N ALA A 75 0.46 -13.59 -4.58
CA ALA A 75 1.02 -14.93 -4.49
C ALA A 75 2.01 -15.10 -3.30
N ARG A 76 2.56 -14.01 -2.79
CA ARG A 76 3.53 -13.99 -1.69
C ARG A 76 2.96 -13.42 -0.40
N ALA A 77 1.67 -13.07 -0.34
CA ALA A 77 1.09 -12.33 0.77
C ALA A 77 1.25 -13.04 2.13
N TYR A 78 1.40 -14.37 2.15
CA TYR A 78 1.72 -15.12 3.37
C TYR A 78 3.24 -15.21 3.61
N ASP A 79 4.01 -15.56 2.59
CA ASP A 79 5.46 -15.78 2.69
C ASP A 79 6.28 -14.47 2.63
N ASP A 80 5.63 -13.31 2.46
CA ASP A 80 6.30 -12.02 2.47
C ASP A 80 7.06 -11.80 3.79
N PRO A 81 8.39 -11.56 3.75
CA PRO A 81 9.21 -11.44 4.96
C PRO A 81 8.74 -10.33 5.91
N PHE A 82 8.25 -9.20 5.36
CA PHE A 82 7.72 -8.11 6.18
C PHE A 82 6.44 -8.55 6.89
N PHE A 83 5.51 -9.18 6.16
CA PHE A 83 4.29 -9.73 6.77
C PHE A 83 4.61 -10.72 7.88
N GLN A 84 5.50 -11.68 7.63
CA GLN A 84 5.88 -12.70 8.62
C GLN A 84 6.48 -12.08 9.88
N ALA A 85 7.33 -11.06 9.74
CA ALA A 85 7.93 -10.38 10.89
C ALA A 85 6.91 -9.54 11.69
N TYR A 86 6.02 -8.82 11.01
CA TYR A 86 4.92 -8.10 11.66
C TYR A 86 3.93 -9.05 12.33
N TRP A 87 3.58 -10.14 11.67
CA TRP A 87 2.67 -11.14 12.22
C TRP A 87 3.22 -11.77 13.51
N LYS A 88 4.51 -12.10 13.52
CA LYS A 88 5.20 -12.54 14.77
C LYS A 88 5.19 -11.46 15.85
N LYS A 89 5.45 -10.20 15.48
CA LYS A 89 5.37 -9.06 16.38
C LYS A 89 3.99 -8.97 17.04
N ASP A 90 2.95 -9.20 16.27
CA ASP A 90 1.55 -9.16 16.70
C ASP A 90 1.05 -10.53 17.20
N LYS A 91 1.98 -11.40 17.67
CA LYS A 91 1.73 -12.70 18.32
C LYS A 91 0.95 -13.69 17.42
N ASN A 92 1.20 -13.64 16.14
CA ASN A 92 0.56 -14.49 15.13
C ASN A 92 -0.98 -14.46 15.19
N ILE A 93 -1.52 -13.27 15.34
CA ILE A 93 -2.97 -13.10 15.46
C ILE A 93 -3.70 -13.61 14.22
N TRP A 94 -4.68 -14.49 14.42
CA TRP A 94 -5.37 -15.22 13.37
C TRP A 94 -6.08 -14.32 12.34
N VAL A 95 -6.57 -13.15 12.75
CA VAL A 95 -7.33 -12.24 11.89
C VAL A 95 -6.55 -11.77 10.66
N CYS A 96 -5.22 -11.70 10.74
CA CYS A 96 -4.36 -11.35 9.60
C CYS A 96 -4.51 -12.36 8.46
N LEU A 97 -4.73 -13.64 8.79
CA LEU A 97 -4.89 -14.70 7.81
C LEU A 97 -6.16 -14.56 6.98
N ASN A 98 -7.19 -13.83 7.47
CA ASN A 98 -8.42 -13.61 6.72
C ASN A 98 -8.24 -12.77 5.44
N CYS A 99 -7.07 -12.11 5.30
CA CYS A 99 -6.66 -11.38 4.09
C CYS A 99 -5.42 -12.00 3.44
N HIS A 100 -4.48 -12.55 4.22
CA HIS A 100 -3.22 -13.08 3.72
C HIS A 100 -3.30 -14.54 3.26
N THR A 101 -4.25 -15.34 3.80
CA THR A 101 -4.62 -16.69 3.38
C THR A 101 -6.14 -16.84 3.52
N PRO A 102 -6.92 -16.20 2.63
CA PRO A 102 -8.31 -15.86 2.91
C PRO A 102 -9.30 -17.01 2.98
N LEU A 103 -8.98 -18.18 2.41
CA LEU A 103 -9.88 -19.35 2.39
C LEU A 103 -9.74 -20.17 3.68
N GLU A 104 -10.84 -20.69 4.23
CA GLU A 104 -10.78 -21.68 5.29
C GLU A 104 -9.91 -22.88 4.90
N ASN A 105 -9.89 -23.28 3.63
CA ASN A 105 -9.02 -24.33 3.09
C ASN A 105 -7.51 -24.09 3.39
N GLN A 106 -7.12 -22.84 3.60
CA GLN A 106 -5.71 -22.41 3.79
C GLN A 106 -5.36 -22.16 5.25
N GLN A 107 -6.33 -22.20 6.18
CA GLN A 107 -6.10 -21.79 7.56
C GLN A 107 -5.94 -22.99 8.49
N PRO A 108 -4.94 -22.96 9.40
CA PRO A 108 -4.69 -24.07 10.32
C PRO A 108 -5.78 -24.24 11.36
N THR A 109 -6.55 -23.19 11.64
CA THR A 109 -7.63 -23.19 12.61
C THR A 109 -8.90 -22.56 12.04
N LEU A 110 -10.05 -23.05 12.47
CA LEU A 110 -11.37 -22.51 12.19
C LEU A 110 -11.83 -21.64 13.36
N ILE A 111 -12.34 -20.47 13.08
CA ILE A 111 -12.88 -19.55 14.10
C ILE A 111 -14.35 -19.86 14.31
N ARG A 112 -14.70 -20.43 15.47
CA ARG A 112 -16.09 -20.79 15.81
C ARG A 112 -16.87 -19.62 16.38
N GLU A 113 -16.27 -18.92 17.36
CA GLU A 113 -16.89 -17.79 18.02
C GLU A 113 -15.91 -16.65 18.21
N ILE A 114 -16.41 -15.44 18.23
CA ILE A 114 -15.68 -14.22 18.54
C ILE A 114 -16.44 -13.46 19.65
N PRO A 115 -16.32 -13.91 20.93
CA PRO A 115 -17.10 -13.36 22.01
C PRO A 115 -16.98 -11.84 22.11
N ARG A 116 -18.09 -11.14 21.97
CA ARG A 116 -18.18 -9.66 21.99
C ARG A 116 -17.24 -8.97 20.99
N GLY A 117 -16.95 -9.62 19.85
CA GLY A 117 -16.02 -9.09 18.83
C GLY A 117 -14.55 -9.05 19.27
N ARG A 118 -14.18 -9.74 20.35
CA ARG A 118 -12.82 -9.73 20.91
C ARG A 118 -11.96 -10.79 20.22
N VAL A 119 -11.05 -10.31 19.38
CA VAL A 119 -10.14 -11.13 18.56
C VAL A 119 -9.29 -12.08 19.42
N GLU A 120 -8.80 -11.56 20.54
CA GLU A 120 -7.96 -12.31 21.50
C GLU A 120 -8.71 -13.41 22.28
N LYS A 121 -10.04 -13.39 22.21
CA LYS A 121 -10.92 -14.38 22.86
C LYS A 121 -11.64 -15.30 21.87
N ALA A 122 -11.22 -15.28 20.61
CA ALA A 122 -11.80 -16.14 19.61
C ALA A 122 -11.67 -17.62 20.00
N VAL A 123 -12.76 -18.34 19.88
CA VAL A 123 -12.78 -19.80 20.04
C VAL A 123 -12.30 -20.41 18.73
N GLN A 124 -11.19 -21.12 18.80
CA GLN A 124 -10.52 -21.73 17.66
C GLN A 124 -10.49 -23.24 17.81
N GLU A 125 -10.63 -23.94 16.70
CA GLU A 125 -10.44 -25.39 16.64
C GLU A 125 -9.53 -25.75 15.45
N PRO A 126 -8.79 -26.85 15.52
CA PRO A 126 -7.97 -27.32 14.41
C PRO A 126 -8.83 -27.55 13.15
N ASN A 127 -8.29 -27.12 12.01
CA ASN A 127 -8.94 -27.37 10.73
C ASN A 127 -8.51 -28.72 10.14
N PRO A 128 -9.41 -29.74 10.03
CA PRO A 128 -9.06 -31.05 9.52
C PRO A 128 -8.71 -31.05 8.01
N HIS A 129 -9.06 -29.98 7.30
CA HIS A 129 -8.81 -29.84 5.86
C HIS A 129 -7.66 -28.91 5.53
N TYR A 130 -6.88 -28.55 6.55
CA TYR A 130 -5.74 -27.65 6.38
C TYR A 130 -4.64 -28.26 5.52
N ASP A 131 -4.24 -27.52 4.47
CA ASP A 131 -3.09 -27.84 3.62
C ASP A 131 -2.05 -26.72 3.73
N PRO A 132 -0.89 -26.97 4.38
CA PRO A 132 0.15 -25.95 4.54
C PRO A 132 0.78 -25.51 3.22
N GLU A 133 0.81 -26.33 2.18
CA GLU A 133 1.29 -25.93 0.87
C GLU A 133 0.30 -24.98 0.21
N TYR A 134 -1.01 -25.26 0.35
CA TYR A 134 -2.04 -24.38 -0.17
C TYR A 134 -2.10 -23.05 0.59
N GLN A 135 -1.76 -23.03 1.88
CA GLN A 135 -1.61 -21.79 2.64
C GLN A 135 -0.54 -20.87 2.01
N ARG A 136 0.57 -21.44 1.54
CA ARG A 136 1.68 -20.66 0.93
C ARG A 136 1.31 -20.00 -0.40
N GLU A 137 0.26 -20.44 -1.07
CA GLU A 137 -0.28 -19.75 -2.25
C GLU A 137 -0.96 -18.42 -1.91
N ALA A 138 -1.21 -18.17 -0.63
CA ALA A 138 -1.72 -16.90 -0.12
C ALA A 138 -3.03 -16.45 -0.80
N VAL A 139 -3.05 -15.30 -1.49
CA VAL A 139 -4.22 -14.84 -2.25
C VAL A 139 -4.19 -15.49 -3.62
N THR A 140 -4.68 -16.71 -3.68
CA THR A 140 -4.71 -17.55 -4.89
C THR A 140 -5.94 -17.29 -5.76
N CYS A 141 -6.01 -17.92 -6.94
CA CYS A 141 -7.10 -17.78 -7.91
C CYS A 141 -8.49 -18.03 -7.29
N ALA A 142 -8.60 -19.07 -6.47
CA ALA A 142 -9.86 -19.48 -5.84
C ALA A 142 -10.42 -18.44 -4.85
N VAL A 143 -9.57 -17.58 -4.29
CA VAL A 143 -10.00 -16.50 -3.37
C VAL A 143 -11.01 -15.57 -4.04
N CYS A 144 -10.78 -15.22 -5.30
CA CYS A 144 -11.68 -14.36 -6.07
C CYS A 144 -12.68 -15.16 -6.90
N HIS A 145 -12.25 -16.26 -7.49
CA HIS A 145 -12.99 -16.90 -8.57
C HIS A 145 -13.84 -18.10 -8.14
N VAL A 146 -13.63 -18.73 -6.99
CA VAL A 146 -14.38 -19.95 -6.63
C VAL A 146 -15.38 -19.70 -5.51
N ARG A 147 -16.63 -20.12 -5.72
CA ARG A 147 -17.67 -20.19 -4.69
C ARG A 147 -18.49 -21.47 -4.90
N ASP A 148 -18.55 -22.30 -3.86
CA ASP A 148 -19.34 -23.55 -3.83
C ASP A 148 -19.11 -24.48 -5.04
N GLY A 149 -17.86 -24.61 -5.49
CA GLY A 149 -17.52 -25.47 -6.63
C GLY A 149 -17.87 -24.87 -7.99
N VAL A 150 -18.19 -23.57 -8.06
CA VAL A 150 -18.45 -22.85 -9.30
C VAL A 150 -17.42 -21.75 -9.48
N ILE A 151 -16.94 -21.55 -10.69
CA ILE A 151 -16.00 -20.48 -11.03
C ILE A 151 -16.77 -19.26 -11.52
N TYR A 152 -16.50 -18.11 -10.92
CA TYR A 152 -17.10 -16.82 -11.26
C TYR A 152 -16.10 -15.95 -12.02
N GLY A 153 -16.58 -15.21 -13.01
CA GLY A 153 -15.74 -14.34 -13.81
C GLY A 153 -16.51 -13.24 -14.53
N PRO A 154 -15.80 -12.36 -15.29
CA PRO A 154 -16.37 -11.19 -15.94
C PRO A 154 -17.06 -11.49 -17.29
N PHE A 155 -17.08 -12.74 -17.76
CA PHE A 155 -17.57 -13.09 -19.10
C PHE A 155 -18.88 -13.88 -19.02
N GLU A 156 -19.85 -13.51 -19.84
CA GLU A 156 -21.18 -14.15 -19.96
C GLU A 156 -21.14 -15.37 -20.89
N ASP A 157 -20.22 -15.36 -21.84
CA ASP A 157 -20.10 -16.31 -22.95
C ASP A 157 -19.02 -17.36 -22.73
N SER A 158 -18.86 -17.83 -21.50
CA SER A 158 -17.83 -18.82 -21.17
C SER A 158 -18.21 -20.22 -21.67
N ALA A 159 -17.34 -20.84 -22.46
CA ALA A 159 -17.39 -22.24 -22.86
C ALA A 159 -16.33 -23.10 -22.16
N ALA A 160 -16.06 -22.81 -20.89
CA ALA A 160 -15.06 -23.51 -20.08
C ALA A 160 -15.45 -24.96 -19.79
N PRO A 161 -14.48 -25.89 -19.63
CA PRO A 161 -14.74 -27.30 -19.28
C PRO A 161 -15.06 -27.50 -17.80
N HIS A 162 -15.30 -26.44 -17.05
CA HIS A 162 -15.70 -26.42 -15.64
C HIS A 162 -16.92 -25.52 -15.44
N PRO A 163 -17.71 -25.71 -14.37
CA PRO A 163 -18.86 -24.85 -14.07
C PRO A 163 -18.44 -23.40 -13.94
N THR A 164 -19.03 -22.51 -14.73
CA THR A 164 -18.71 -21.07 -14.80
C THR A 164 -19.98 -20.24 -14.72
N LYS A 165 -19.92 -19.13 -13.99
CA LYS A 165 -20.96 -18.12 -13.91
C LYS A 165 -20.40 -16.73 -14.11
N PHE A 166 -21.14 -15.89 -14.84
CA PHE A 166 -20.89 -14.47 -14.90
C PHE A 166 -21.21 -13.79 -13.58
N ASP A 167 -20.30 -12.91 -13.14
CA ASP A 167 -20.52 -12.02 -12.00
C ASP A 167 -20.09 -10.60 -12.38
N PRO A 168 -21.04 -9.63 -12.49
CA PRO A 168 -20.73 -8.25 -12.87
C PRO A 168 -19.80 -7.55 -11.88
N ASN A 169 -19.69 -8.02 -10.64
CA ASN A 169 -18.79 -7.45 -9.65
C ASN A 169 -17.33 -7.48 -10.10
N PHE A 170 -16.91 -8.43 -10.96
CA PHE A 170 -15.56 -8.44 -11.54
C PHE A 170 -15.26 -7.23 -12.45
N ARG A 171 -16.29 -6.51 -12.87
CA ARG A 171 -16.17 -5.24 -13.64
C ARG A 171 -16.22 -3.99 -12.75
N THR A 172 -16.15 -4.17 -11.42
CA THR A 172 -16.18 -3.11 -10.41
C THR A 172 -15.01 -3.25 -9.44
N ALA A 173 -14.84 -2.30 -8.51
CA ALA A 173 -13.84 -2.39 -7.44
C ALA A 173 -14.21 -3.41 -6.33
N GLN A 174 -15.43 -3.96 -6.34
CA GLN A 174 -15.98 -4.79 -5.26
C GLN A 174 -15.11 -6.01 -4.87
N PRO A 175 -14.46 -6.74 -5.78
CA PRO A 175 -13.59 -7.85 -5.41
C PRO A 175 -12.44 -7.47 -4.47
N CYS A 176 -12.01 -6.20 -4.48
CA CYS A 176 -10.89 -5.71 -3.67
C CYS A 176 -11.33 -5.29 -2.26
N TYR A 177 -12.63 -5.03 -2.07
CA TYR A 177 -13.20 -4.42 -0.87
C TYR A 177 -12.85 -5.17 0.41
N ARG A 178 -13.02 -6.49 0.42
CA ARG A 178 -12.88 -7.34 1.61
C ARG A 178 -11.54 -7.14 2.33
N CYS A 179 -10.44 -7.12 1.59
CA CYS A 179 -9.08 -7.07 2.13
C CYS A 179 -8.51 -5.64 2.15
N HIS A 180 -8.92 -4.79 1.20
CA HIS A 180 -8.40 -3.44 1.07
C HIS A 180 -9.27 -2.36 1.74
N ASN A 181 -10.27 -2.75 2.52
CA ASN A 181 -11.11 -1.87 3.34
C ASN A 181 -11.09 -2.22 4.83
N VAL A 182 -9.93 -2.58 5.34
CA VAL A 182 -9.76 -2.81 6.78
C VAL A 182 -9.70 -1.46 7.48
N VAL A 183 -10.81 -1.07 8.08
CA VAL A 183 -10.95 0.16 8.87
C VAL A 183 -11.21 -0.19 10.32
N SER A 184 -10.68 0.58 11.25
CA SER A 184 -10.83 0.34 12.69
C SER A 184 -11.89 1.24 13.32
N GLY A 185 -12.50 0.73 14.39
CA GLY A 185 -13.40 1.48 15.28
C GLY A 185 -14.85 1.60 14.81
N PRO A 186 -15.73 2.21 15.62
CA PRO A 186 -17.03 2.63 15.15
C PRO A 186 -16.78 3.62 14.01
N ALA A 187 -17.33 3.32 12.83
CA ALA A 187 -17.09 4.03 11.57
C ALA A 187 -17.29 5.57 11.62
N GLN A 188 -17.80 6.09 12.73
CA GLN A 188 -18.11 7.51 12.93
C GLN A 188 -16.92 8.32 13.45
N PHE A 189 -15.87 7.71 14.02
CA PHE A 189 -14.79 8.46 14.67
C PHE A 189 -13.40 8.24 14.11
N TYR A 190 -13.10 7.08 13.53
CA TYR A 190 -11.73 6.75 13.11
C TYR A 190 -11.72 5.88 11.86
N ASN A 191 -11.55 6.49 10.68
CA ASN A 191 -11.16 5.77 9.45
C ASN A 191 -9.68 5.35 9.51
N VAL A 192 -9.24 4.80 10.63
CA VAL A 192 -7.85 4.44 10.87
C VAL A 192 -7.74 2.93 10.82
N GLY A 193 -7.60 2.38 9.63
CA GLY A 193 -7.29 0.97 9.46
C GLY A 193 -5.94 0.79 8.78
N PRO A 194 -5.28 -0.34 9.00
CA PRO A 194 -3.99 -0.61 8.34
C PRO A 194 -4.12 -0.69 6.81
N CYS A 195 -5.29 -1.00 6.26
CA CYS A 195 -5.48 -1.21 4.82
C CYS A 195 -6.78 -0.57 4.32
N GLY A 196 -6.99 0.73 4.58
CA GLY A 196 -8.20 1.47 4.20
C GLY A 196 -8.19 2.06 2.78
N THR A 197 -7.42 1.51 1.85
CA THR A 197 -7.27 2.03 0.48
C THR A 197 -8.59 2.12 -0.28
N TYR A 198 -9.49 1.16 -0.07
CA TYR A 198 -10.82 1.16 -0.71
C TYR A 198 -11.67 2.37 -0.24
N ALA A 199 -11.68 2.68 1.05
CA ALA A 199 -12.38 3.85 1.57
C ALA A 199 -11.80 5.18 1.04
N GLU A 200 -10.48 5.22 0.82
CA GLU A 200 -9.81 6.38 0.20
C GLU A 200 -10.23 6.57 -1.27
N TYR A 201 -10.42 5.48 -2.01
CA TYR A 201 -10.92 5.46 -3.38
C TYR A 201 -12.42 5.79 -3.43
N GLU A 202 -13.25 5.14 -2.59
CA GLU A 202 -14.70 5.32 -2.57
C GLU A 202 -15.11 6.77 -2.26
N GLY A 203 -14.35 7.47 -1.42
CA GLY A 203 -14.55 8.89 -1.15
C GLY A 203 -14.17 9.85 -2.30
N LYS A 204 -13.79 9.33 -3.49
CA LYS A 204 -13.31 10.12 -4.64
C LYS A 204 -14.19 9.93 -5.86
N PHE A 205 -15.38 10.50 -5.78
CA PHE A 205 -16.42 10.41 -6.80
C PHE A 205 -15.92 10.73 -8.22
N PHE A 206 -15.07 11.77 -8.38
CA PHE A 206 -14.52 12.14 -9.70
C PHE A 206 -13.62 11.07 -10.35
N ILE A 207 -13.00 10.17 -9.56
CA ILE A 207 -12.25 9.03 -10.09
C ILE A 207 -13.22 7.99 -10.63
N GLN A 208 -14.32 7.75 -9.91
CA GLN A 208 -15.36 6.80 -10.32
C GLN A 208 -16.15 7.32 -11.53
N GLU A 209 -16.45 8.62 -11.60
CA GLU A 209 -17.09 9.26 -12.76
C GLU A 209 -16.29 9.09 -14.05
N ARG A 210 -14.95 9.00 -13.96
CA ARG A 210 -14.08 8.71 -15.10
C ARG A 210 -13.98 7.21 -15.43
N GLY A 211 -14.76 6.36 -14.76
CA GLY A 211 -14.76 4.92 -14.98
C GLY A 211 -13.53 4.18 -14.46
N PHE A 212 -12.65 4.84 -13.68
CA PHE A 212 -11.50 4.18 -13.10
C PHE A 212 -11.90 3.29 -11.92
N ILE A 213 -11.51 2.03 -11.98
CA ILE A 213 -11.62 1.05 -10.91
C ILE A 213 -10.22 0.57 -10.52
N CYS A 214 -10.10 -0.19 -9.42
CA CYS A 214 -8.81 -0.71 -8.96
C CYS A 214 -8.07 -1.48 -10.05
N GLN A 215 -8.81 -2.29 -10.80
CA GLN A 215 -8.27 -3.11 -11.88
C GLN A 215 -7.72 -2.27 -13.05
N SER A 216 -8.22 -1.05 -13.26
CA SER A 216 -7.75 -0.19 -14.35
C SER A 216 -6.22 0.07 -14.27
N CYS A 217 -5.68 0.16 -13.05
CA CYS A 217 -4.27 0.42 -12.80
C CYS A 217 -3.49 -0.81 -12.34
N HIS A 218 -4.10 -1.63 -11.45
CA HIS A 218 -3.42 -2.76 -10.83
C HIS A 218 -3.52 -4.06 -11.64
N MET A 219 -4.44 -4.11 -12.59
CA MET A 219 -4.69 -5.24 -13.50
C MET A 219 -4.93 -4.69 -14.92
N PRO A 220 -3.89 -4.17 -15.62
CA PRO A 220 -4.07 -3.53 -16.93
C PRO A 220 -4.76 -4.45 -17.93
N GLU A 221 -5.52 -3.85 -18.85
CA GLU A 221 -6.19 -4.59 -19.91
C GLU A 221 -5.20 -5.11 -20.94
N ILE A 222 -5.49 -6.27 -21.49
CA ILE A 222 -4.70 -6.93 -22.52
C ILE A 222 -5.62 -7.78 -23.42
N ASP A 223 -5.38 -7.74 -24.73
CA ASP A 223 -6.05 -8.62 -25.69
C ASP A 223 -5.26 -9.92 -25.83
N ARG A 224 -5.84 -11.03 -25.38
CA ARG A 224 -5.23 -12.37 -25.45
C ARG A 224 -6.26 -13.48 -25.29
N PRO A 225 -5.95 -14.72 -25.66
CA PRO A 225 -6.66 -15.88 -25.16
C PRO A 225 -6.55 -15.95 -23.63
N VAL A 226 -7.66 -16.05 -22.91
CA VAL A 226 -7.63 -16.13 -21.43
C VAL A 226 -7.31 -17.52 -20.90
N ALA A 227 -7.43 -18.53 -21.77
CA ALA A 227 -7.07 -19.93 -21.49
C ALA A 227 -6.57 -20.60 -22.79
N ALA A 228 -5.92 -21.74 -22.64
CA ALA A 228 -5.51 -22.57 -23.79
C ALA A 228 -6.72 -22.87 -24.68
N ASN A 229 -6.56 -22.67 -25.99
CA ASN A 229 -7.58 -22.87 -27.00
C ASN A 229 -8.84 -21.98 -26.88
N SER A 230 -8.83 -20.96 -26.02
CA SER A 230 -9.91 -19.97 -25.97
C SER A 230 -9.76 -18.89 -27.05
N PRO A 231 -10.85 -18.24 -27.48
CA PRO A 231 -10.76 -17.14 -28.43
C PRO A 231 -10.03 -15.95 -27.82
N LEU A 232 -9.47 -15.10 -28.71
CA LEU A 232 -8.94 -13.80 -28.34
C LEU A 232 -10.07 -12.97 -27.74
N ARG A 233 -9.80 -12.36 -26.59
CA ARG A 233 -10.72 -11.43 -25.93
C ARG A 233 -9.97 -10.42 -25.08
N ARG A 234 -10.63 -9.31 -24.79
CA ARG A 234 -10.12 -8.33 -23.87
C ARG A 234 -10.22 -8.84 -22.45
N GLY A 235 -9.08 -9.12 -21.86
CA GLY A 235 -8.91 -9.59 -20.47
C GLY A 235 -8.09 -8.61 -19.65
N ARG A 236 -7.64 -9.06 -18.47
CA ARG A 236 -6.80 -8.27 -17.57
C ARG A 236 -5.56 -9.05 -17.15
N GLN A 237 -4.45 -8.34 -17.03
CA GLN A 237 -3.24 -8.89 -16.42
C GLN A 237 -3.45 -9.05 -14.92
N HIS A 238 -2.92 -10.14 -14.35
CA HIS A 238 -3.05 -10.47 -12.93
C HIS A 238 -1.76 -10.13 -12.17
N LEU A 239 -1.29 -8.89 -12.30
CA LEU A 239 -0.02 -8.42 -11.75
C LEU A 239 -0.12 -7.81 -10.36
N TRP A 240 -1.20 -7.09 -10.05
CA TRP A 240 -1.43 -6.37 -8.78
C TRP A 240 -0.22 -5.60 -8.26
N ARG A 241 0.50 -4.91 -9.15
CA ARG A 241 1.61 -4.04 -8.77
C ARG A 241 1.15 -2.94 -7.82
N GLY A 242 1.93 -2.64 -6.81
CA GLY A 242 1.57 -1.68 -5.76
C GLY A 242 2.77 -1.10 -5.03
N GLY A 243 2.67 -0.84 -3.73
CA GLY A 243 3.72 -0.20 -2.93
C GLY A 243 5.02 -0.99 -2.78
N HIS A 244 5.07 -2.25 -3.21
CA HIS A 244 6.28 -3.06 -3.29
C HIS A 244 6.92 -3.05 -4.70
N ASP A 245 6.34 -2.29 -5.63
CA ASP A 245 6.84 -2.15 -7.00
C ASP A 245 7.33 -0.71 -7.22
N PRO A 246 8.66 -0.51 -7.43
CA PRO A 246 9.22 0.83 -7.57
C PRO A 246 8.64 1.63 -8.73
N ASP A 247 8.30 0.98 -9.83
CA ASP A 247 7.78 1.64 -11.03
C ASP A 247 6.32 2.06 -10.82
N MET A 248 5.53 1.25 -10.11
CA MET A 248 4.17 1.64 -9.72
C MET A 248 4.20 2.84 -8.77
N VAL A 249 5.12 2.86 -7.81
CA VAL A 249 5.28 4.00 -6.89
C VAL A 249 5.72 5.26 -7.65
N LYS A 250 6.67 5.16 -8.60
CA LYS A 250 7.08 6.29 -9.44
C LYS A 250 5.93 6.84 -10.29
N ARG A 251 5.08 5.96 -10.83
CA ARG A 251 3.91 6.38 -11.62
C ARG A 251 2.84 7.07 -10.79
N ALA A 252 2.76 6.79 -9.48
CA ALA A 252 1.77 7.40 -8.61
C ALA A 252 1.98 8.90 -8.39
N VAL A 253 3.22 9.39 -8.52
CA VAL A 253 3.55 10.80 -8.21
C VAL A 253 4.25 11.50 -9.37
N ALA A 254 3.99 12.79 -9.51
CA ALA A 254 4.76 13.68 -10.36
C ALA A 254 5.54 14.69 -9.52
N VAL A 255 6.69 15.08 -10.01
CA VAL A 255 7.60 16.01 -9.32
C VAL A 255 7.86 17.21 -10.24
N GLN A 256 7.85 18.40 -9.65
CA GLN A 256 8.30 19.65 -10.30
C GLN A 256 9.28 20.35 -9.37
N VAL A 257 10.29 20.99 -9.94
CA VAL A 257 11.30 21.75 -9.19
C VAL A 257 11.43 23.16 -9.74
N LYS A 258 11.61 24.15 -8.87
CA LYS A 258 11.86 25.55 -9.27
C LYS A 258 12.78 26.27 -8.28
N ALA A 259 13.44 27.31 -8.75
CA ALA A 259 14.07 28.32 -7.91
C ALA A 259 13.30 29.64 -8.05
N ASP A 260 13.25 30.44 -7.01
CA ASP A 260 12.57 31.73 -6.98
C ASP A 260 13.36 32.83 -7.71
N SER A 261 14.64 32.62 -7.96
CA SER A 261 15.54 33.57 -8.71
C SER A 261 15.94 32.98 -10.05
N GLU A 262 15.77 33.75 -11.12
CA GLU A 262 16.15 33.37 -12.48
C GLU A 262 17.69 33.32 -12.69
N SER A 263 18.43 34.20 -12.04
CA SER A 263 19.89 34.30 -12.17
C SER A 263 20.51 34.68 -10.83
N PRO A 264 20.55 33.76 -9.85
CA PRO A 264 21.04 34.05 -8.52
C PRO A 264 22.55 34.38 -8.53
N LYS A 265 22.96 35.29 -7.66
CA LYS A 265 24.35 35.76 -7.49
C LYS A 265 24.92 35.27 -6.14
N PRO A 266 26.23 35.18 -6.01
CA PRO A 266 26.87 34.99 -4.71
C PRO A 266 26.35 35.97 -3.65
N GLY A 267 26.01 35.45 -2.47
CA GLY A 267 25.42 36.22 -1.37
C GLY A 267 23.88 36.24 -1.36
N ASP A 268 23.23 35.94 -2.47
CA ASP A 268 21.78 35.90 -2.53
C ASP A 268 21.22 34.73 -1.68
N ARG A 269 20.03 34.94 -1.12
CA ARG A 269 19.24 33.86 -0.54
C ARG A 269 18.25 33.38 -1.61
N VAL A 270 18.40 32.13 -2.01
CA VAL A 270 17.56 31.48 -3.03
C VAL A 270 16.64 30.46 -2.35
N GLU A 271 15.35 30.51 -2.68
CA GLU A 271 14.39 29.50 -2.27
C GLU A 271 14.16 28.49 -3.39
N PHE A 272 14.45 27.24 -3.10
CA PHE A 272 14.16 26.10 -3.97
C PHE A 272 12.85 25.45 -3.55
N THR A 273 11.99 25.17 -4.49
CA THR A 273 10.71 24.52 -4.25
C THR A 273 10.64 23.22 -5.03
N LEU A 274 10.27 22.11 -4.35
CA LEU A 274 9.85 20.86 -4.96
C LEU A 274 8.36 20.71 -4.73
N THR A 275 7.58 20.56 -5.81
CA THR A 275 6.16 20.25 -5.77
C THR A 275 5.97 18.78 -6.04
N LEU A 276 5.40 18.06 -5.10
CA LEU A 276 4.99 16.65 -5.23
C LEU A 276 3.49 16.61 -5.49
N VAL A 277 3.08 15.88 -6.53
CA VAL A 277 1.67 15.76 -6.96
C VAL A 277 1.28 14.30 -6.96
N ASN A 278 0.14 13.95 -6.39
CA ASN A 278 -0.49 12.65 -6.60
C ASN A 278 -1.17 12.65 -7.97
N ALA A 279 -0.41 12.33 -9.02
CA ALA A 279 -0.86 12.42 -10.41
C ALA A 279 -1.40 11.09 -10.98
N GLY A 280 -1.04 9.96 -10.38
CA GLY A 280 -1.28 8.63 -10.95
C GLY A 280 -2.08 7.67 -10.08
N ALA A 281 -2.50 8.05 -8.86
CA ALA A 281 -3.26 7.17 -7.98
C ALA A 281 -4.67 7.70 -7.71
N GLY A 282 -5.66 6.80 -7.77
CA GLY A 282 -7.06 7.09 -7.45
C GLY A 282 -7.40 7.09 -5.95
N HIS A 283 -6.41 6.99 -5.10
CA HIS A 283 -6.48 6.97 -3.64
C HIS A 283 -5.38 7.87 -3.06
N LYS A 284 -5.31 8.01 -1.74
CA LYS A 284 -4.20 8.75 -1.11
C LYS A 284 -2.83 8.13 -1.45
N VAL A 285 -1.80 8.96 -1.46
CA VAL A 285 -0.40 8.53 -1.65
C VAL A 285 0.44 9.04 -0.48
N PRO A 286 1.17 8.15 0.24
CA PRO A 286 1.12 6.68 0.17
C PRO A 286 -0.18 6.11 0.72
N THR A 287 -0.47 4.83 0.44
CA THR A 287 -1.65 4.13 0.96
C THR A 287 -1.29 2.73 1.47
N GLY A 288 -2.26 2.03 2.07
CA GLY A 288 -2.10 0.70 2.65
C GLY A 288 -1.57 0.78 4.08
N ASP A 289 -0.49 0.07 4.37
CA ASP A 289 0.10 0.05 5.70
C ASP A 289 0.48 1.46 6.18
N PRO A 290 0.12 1.86 7.42
CA PRO A 290 0.39 3.20 7.95
C PRO A 290 1.87 3.54 8.11
N ASP A 291 2.75 2.53 8.15
CA ASP A 291 4.19 2.74 8.27
C ASP A 291 4.82 3.29 6.97
N ARG A 292 4.06 3.32 5.87
CA ARG A 292 4.50 3.84 4.58
C ARG A 292 4.52 5.36 4.55
N PHE A 293 5.63 5.92 4.05
CA PHE A 293 5.80 7.37 3.93
C PHE A 293 6.73 7.76 2.79
N PHE A 294 6.73 9.04 2.44
CA PHE A 294 7.73 9.66 1.57
C PHE A 294 8.63 10.59 2.37
N THR A 295 9.89 10.64 2.01
CA THR A 295 10.77 11.75 2.36
C THR A 295 11.03 12.61 1.14
N VAL A 296 11.03 13.93 1.35
CA VAL A 296 11.48 14.93 0.39
C VAL A 296 12.68 15.61 0.99
N GLU A 297 13.81 15.51 0.31
CA GLU A 297 15.10 15.96 0.79
C GLU A 297 15.69 16.98 -0.19
N PHE A 298 16.20 18.07 0.36
CA PHE A 298 17.14 18.93 -0.29
C PHE A 298 18.47 18.84 0.44
N SER A 299 19.56 18.69 -0.29
CA SER A 299 20.91 18.81 0.24
C SER A 299 21.77 19.67 -0.68
N VAL A 300 22.65 20.48 -0.08
CA VAL A 300 23.74 21.15 -0.78
C VAL A 300 25.00 20.32 -0.52
N GLU A 301 25.63 19.88 -1.58
CA GLU A 301 26.83 19.05 -1.54
C GLU A 301 28.02 19.75 -2.20
N ASP A 302 29.23 19.53 -1.67
CA ASP A 302 30.47 19.98 -2.27
C ASP A 302 30.99 19.07 -3.39
N ARG A 303 32.15 19.37 -3.96
CA ARG A 303 32.78 18.53 -5.02
C ARG A 303 33.12 17.14 -4.56
N GLN A 304 33.34 16.94 -3.28
CA GLN A 304 33.69 15.67 -2.65
C GLN A 304 32.44 14.87 -2.26
N GLY A 305 31.24 15.46 -2.38
CA GLY A 305 29.98 14.87 -1.98
C GLY A 305 29.68 15.02 -0.49
N HIS A 306 30.39 15.88 0.24
CA HIS A 306 30.07 16.19 1.62
C HIS A 306 28.84 17.11 1.66
N VAL A 307 27.90 16.77 2.53
CA VAL A 307 26.71 17.58 2.75
C VAL A 307 27.06 18.84 3.54
N VAL A 308 26.84 19.99 2.93
CA VAL A 308 27.04 21.31 3.53
C VAL A 308 25.81 21.75 4.32
N GLU A 309 24.64 21.55 3.75
CA GLU A 309 23.34 21.85 4.36
C GLU A 309 22.29 20.86 3.85
N GLN A 310 21.34 20.47 4.70
CA GLN A 310 20.31 19.52 4.36
C GLN A 310 19.01 19.82 5.08
N GLN A 311 17.90 19.60 4.39
CA GLN A 311 16.56 19.62 4.96
C GLN A 311 15.76 18.43 4.47
N THR A 312 15.14 17.69 5.40
CA THR A 312 14.26 16.57 5.08
C THR A 312 12.87 16.83 5.61
N SER A 313 11.88 16.61 4.78
CA SER A 313 10.45 16.65 5.11
C SER A 313 9.82 15.27 4.92
N THR A 314 8.82 14.94 5.72
CA THR A 314 8.15 13.64 5.66
C THR A 314 6.68 13.81 5.31
N MET A 315 6.16 12.91 4.46
CA MET A 315 4.77 12.82 4.06
C MET A 315 4.25 11.39 4.31
N GLY A 316 3.27 11.27 5.19
CA GLY A 316 2.71 9.97 5.59
C GLY A 316 1.58 10.16 6.58
N ARG A 317 1.31 9.13 7.35
CA ARG A 317 0.36 9.20 8.47
C ARG A 317 0.99 8.62 9.74
N TRP A 318 0.57 9.12 10.89
CA TRP A 318 1.05 8.67 12.19
C TRP A 318 -0.12 8.20 13.03
N ILE A 319 -0.04 6.96 13.44
CA ILE A 319 -1.06 6.30 14.23
C ILE A 319 -0.48 5.92 15.57
N LEU A 320 -1.13 6.36 16.64
CA LEU A 320 -0.93 5.82 17.97
C LEU A 320 -1.71 4.51 18.08
N TRP A 321 -1.00 3.39 18.28
CA TRP A 321 -1.61 2.06 18.33
C TRP A 321 -2.07 1.64 19.73
N GLN A 322 -1.48 2.23 20.78
CA GLN A 322 -1.76 1.91 22.18
C GLN A 322 -1.72 3.19 23.02
N PRO A 323 -2.58 3.33 24.03
CA PRO A 323 -3.62 2.40 24.51
C PRO A 323 -4.90 2.38 23.68
N ALA A 324 -5.02 3.28 22.71
CA ALA A 324 -6.14 3.37 21.77
C ALA A 324 -5.59 3.70 20.39
N ILE A 325 -6.26 3.20 19.33
CA ILE A 325 -5.89 3.52 17.96
C ILE A 325 -6.39 4.93 17.65
N VAL A 326 -5.45 5.84 17.46
CA VAL A 326 -5.75 7.26 17.16
C VAL A 326 -4.85 7.72 16.03
N GLU A 327 -5.42 8.27 14.97
CA GLU A 327 -4.66 8.98 13.96
C GLU A 327 -4.23 10.34 14.52
N LEU A 328 -2.94 10.51 14.75
CA LEU A 328 -2.37 11.74 15.25
C LEU A 328 -2.20 12.78 14.15
N TYR A 329 -1.89 12.29 12.96
CA TYR A 329 -1.56 13.15 11.83
C TYR A 329 -1.65 12.39 10.51
N ASP A 330 -2.24 13.01 9.47
CA ASP A 330 -2.27 12.50 8.09
C ASP A 330 -2.03 13.66 7.11
N ASN A 331 -0.86 13.72 6.52
CA ASN A 331 -0.52 14.70 5.50
C ASN A 331 -0.31 14.07 4.12
N ARG A 332 -0.83 12.89 3.87
CA ARG A 332 -0.79 12.23 2.57
C ARG A 332 -1.53 13.04 1.51
N LEU A 333 -1.15 12.86 0.26
CA LEU A 333 -1.78 13.56 -0.86
C LEU A 333 -3.03 12.81 -1.33
N LEU A 334 -4.15 13.53 -1.36
CA LEU A 334 -5.36 13.10 -2.06
C LEU A 334 -5.08 12.98 -3.57
N PRO A 335 -5.89 12.22 -4.33
CA PRO A 335 -5.80 12.21 -5.79
C PRO A 335 -5.83 13.64 -6.36
N LEU A 336 -4.92 13.91 -7.29
CA LEU A 336 -4.67 15.21 -7.94
C LEU A 336 -4.23 16.35 -7.01
N ALA A 337 -4.09 16.11 -5.70
CA ALA A 337 -3.56 17.09 -4.79
C ALA A 337 -2.04 17.21 -4.91
N SER A 338 -1.53 18.41 -4.61
CA SER A 338 -0.10 18.71 -4.58
C SER A 338 0.34 19.31 -3.26
N ARG A 339 1.65 19.24 -3.00
CA ARG A 339 2.30 19.91 -1.87
C ARG A 339 3.64 20.44 -2.27
N GLU A 340 3.92 21.67 -1.85
CA GLU A 340 5.22 22.30 -1.99
C GLU A 340 6.10 22.05 -0.76
N TYR A 341 7.35 21.75 -1.01
CA TYR A 341 8.44 21.67 -0.04
C TYR A 341 9.47 22.71 -0.41
N ARG A 342 9.88 23.55 0.54
CA ARG A 342 10.72 24.70 0.31
C ARG A 342 12.01 24.57 1.09
N PHE A 343 13.10 24.92 0.44
CA PHE A 343 14.44 24.97 1.01
C PHE A 343 15.11 26.29 0.62
N ALA A 344 15.49 27.09 1.60
CA ALA A 344 16.13 28.37 1.36
C ALA A 344 17.63 28.28 1.71
N TYR A 345 18.48 28.56 0.75
CA TYR A 345 19.92 28.50 0.90
C TYR A 345 20.56 29.85 0.54
N ARG A 346 21.50 30.31 1.38
CA ARG A 346 22.29 31.49 1.06
C ARG A 346 23.55 31.09 0.29
N LEU A 347 23.65 31.55 -0.95
CA LEU A 347 24.79 31.26 -1.80
C LEU A 347 26.08 31.84 -1.20
N PRO A 348 27.15 31.05 -1.02
CA PRO A 348 28.45 31.58 -0.58
C PRO A 348 29.11 32.42 -1.68
N ALA A 349 30.17 33.14 -1.33
CA ALA A 349 30.94 33.93 -2.29
C ALA A 349 31.51 33.05 -3.42
N ALA A 350 31.91 31.82 -3.12
CA ALA A 350 32.37 30.84 -4.09
C ALA A 350 31.34 29.68 -4.17
N VAL A 351 30.63 29.61 -5.27
CA VAL A 351 29.62 28.53 -5.53
C VAL A 351 30.20 27.41 -6.39
N GLU A 352 31.43 27.55 -6.85
CA GLU A 352 32.04 26.59 -7.77
C GLU A 352 32.17 25.19 -7.14
N GLY A 353 31.58 24.21 -7.80
CA GLY A 353 31.58 22.81 -7.35
C GLY A 353 30.49 22.47 -6.32
N LEU A 354 29.69 23.43 -5.88
CA LEU A 354 28.51 23.18 -5.10
C LEU A 354 27.35 22.75 -6.00
N LYS A 355 26.59 21.79 -5.54
CA LYS A 355 25.36 21.32 -6.19
C LYS A 355 24.21 21.20 -5.20
N LEU A 356 23.02 21.56 -5.65
CA LEU A 356 21.77 21.23 -4.96
C LEU A 356 21.31 19.85 -5.43
N LYS A 357 21.05 18.97 -4.51
CA LYS A 357 20.41 17.69 -4.76
C LYS A 357 18.99 17.73 -4.22
N ALA A 358 18.03 17.37 -5.07
CA ALA A 358 16.63 17.20 -4.70
C ALA A 358 16.27 15.72 -4.85
N ARG A 359 15.77 15.11 -3.76
CA ARG A 359 15.42 13.68 -3.72
C ARG A 359 14.03 13.49 -3.15
N VAL A 360 13.27 12.57 -3.77
CA VAL A 360 12.03 12.01 -3.22
C VAL A 360 12.23 10.52 -3.07
N GLN A 361 12.04 10.01 -1.87
CA GLN A 361 12.19 8.60 -1.58
C GLN A 361 10.92 8.08 -0.90
N TYR A 362 10.45 6.92 -1.37
CA TYR A 362 9.35 6.17 -0.75
C TYR A 362 9.91 5.14 0.21
N HIS A 363 9.26 4.98 1.36
CA HIS A 363 9.61 4.05 2.40
C HIS A 363 8.43 3.14 2.73
N ILE A 364 8.67 1.84 2.82
CA ILE A 364 7.72 0.85 3.33
C ILE A 364 7.63 0.97 4.84
N LEU A 365 8.79 1.22 5.49
CA LEU A 365 8.92 1.41 6.93
C LEU A 365 10.21 2.21 7.26
N THR A 366 10.35 2.64 8.50
CA THR A 366 11.55 3.36 8.95
C THR A 366 12.74 2.42 9.17
N ASP A 367 13.98 2.96 9.14
CA ASP A 367 15.19 2.20 9.46
C ASP A 367 15.13 1.58 10.87
N LYS A 368 14.54 2.30 11.83
CA LYS A 368 14.34 1.80 13.20
C LYS A 368 13.40 0.59 13.25
N GLN A 369 12.28 0.65 12.51
CA GLN A 369 11.34 -0.48 12.41
C GLN A 369 11.99 -1.66 11.70
N HIS A 370 12.69 -1.41 10.59
CA HIS A 370 13.41 -2.46 9.87
C HIS A 370 14.43 -3.17 10.78
N ALA A 371 15.27 -2.42 11.49
CA ALA A 371 16.24 -2.98 12.43
C ALA A 371 15.55 -3.77 13.55
N MET A 372 14.45 -3.27 14.11
CA MET A 372 13.66 -3.97 15.13
C MET A 372 13.07 -5.29 14.58
N LEU A 373 12.50 -5.29 13.39
CA LEU A 373 11.94 -6.49 12.78
C LEU A 373 13.02 -7.54 12.51
N ARG A 374 14.19 -7.12 12.02
CA ARG A 374 15.33 -8.03 11.82
C ARG A 374 15.83 -8.63 13.15
N THR A 375 16.03 -7.82 14.17
CA THR A 375 16.67 -8.27 15.42
C THR A 375 15.75 -9.05 16.35
N ARG A 376 14.44 -8.74 16.35
CA ARG A 376 13.49 -9.31 17.32
C ARG A 376 12.48 -10.26 16.72
N TYR A 377 12.13 -10.10 15.44
CA TYR A 377 11.02 -10.82 14.83
C TYR A 377 11.41 -11.64 13.61
N GLY A 378 12.71 -11.73 13.32
CA GLY A 378 13.26 -12.63 12.33
C GLY A 378 12.94 -12.23 10.89
N LEU A 379 12.88 -10.92 10.61
CA LEU A 379 12.84 -10.44 9.24
C LEU A 379 14.09 -10.91 8.51
N THR A 380 13.90 -11.71 7.48
CA THR A 380 14.96 -12.27 6.62
C THR A 380 14.87 -11.66 5.22
N GLY A 381 15.89 -11.92 4.41
CA GLY A 381 15.97 -11.39 3.05
C GLY A 381 16.51 -9.95 2.99
N ASP A 382 16.77 -9.52 1.77
CA ASP A 382 17.29 -8.19 1.44
C ASP A 382 16.31 -7.42 0.55
N ASP A 383 15.01 -7.73 0.66
CA ASP A 383 13.97 -7.01 -0.06
C ASP A 383 14.05 -5.51 0.28
N PRO A 384 14.10 -4.65 -0.72
CA PRO A 384 14.24 -3.22 -0.49
C PRO A 384 12.98 -2.68 0.22
N TYR A 385 13.19 -1.94 1.31
CA TYR A 385 12.12 -1.29 2.04
C TYR A 385 12.04 0.22 1.79
N ARG A 386 12.82 0.71 0.81
CA ARG A 386 12.79 2.10 0.33
C ARG A 386 13.20 2.17 -1.13
N TYR A 387 12.60 3.11 -1.86
CA TYR A 387 12.83 3.31 -3.30
C TYR A 387 13.03 4.78 -3.59
N VAL A 388 14.06 5.10 -4.39
CA VAL A 388 14.21 6.45 -4.93
C VAL A 388 13.16 6.65 -6.04
N VAL A 389 12.28 7.60 -5.83
CA VAL A 389 11.22 7.97 -6.77
C VAL A 389 11.68 9.07 -7.73
N TYR A 390 12.42 10.01 -7.19
CA TYR A 390 13.01 11.10 -7.94
C TYR A 390 14.35 11.49 -7.30
N GLU A 391 15.36 11.73 -8.11
CA GLU A 391 16.63 12.29 -7.67
C GLU A 391 17.26 13.08 -8.81
N ARG A 392 17.65 14.32 -8.56
CA ARG A 392 18.39 15.17 -9.49
C ARG A 392 19.34 16.09 -8.74
N GLU A 393 20.46 16.34 -9.41
CA GLU A 393 21.48 17.29 -8.99
C GLU A 393 21.47 18.49 -9.93
N PHE A 394 21.55 19.68 -9.35
CA PHE A 394 21.59 20.96 -10.06
C PHE A 394 22.82 21.73 -9.59
N PRO A 395 23.80 22.01 -10.47
CA PRO A 395 24.93 22.87 -10.10
C PRO A 395 24.42 24.21 -9.57
N LEU A 396 24.91 24.63 -8.42
CA LEU A 396 24.59 25.97 -7.88
C LEU A 396 25.30 27.03 -8.74
N SER A 397 24.57 27.59 -9.68
CA SER A 397 25.06 28.57 -10.65
C SER A 397 23.94 29.56 -11.00
N LYS A 398 24.32 30.65 -11.70
CA LYS A 398 23.31 31.58 -12.26
C LYS A 398 22.31 30.95 -13.23
N GLU A 399 22.55 29.72 -13.68
CA GLU A 399 21.69 29.00 -14.64
C GLU A 399 20.81 27.93 -13.98
N ILE A 400 20.81 27.86 -12.65
CA ILE A 400 20.08 26.80 -11.91
C ILE A 400 18.59 26.79 -12.22
N ALA A 401 17.95 27.98 -12.34
CA ALA A 401 16.54 28.07 -12.67
C ALA A 401 16.23 27.50 -14.08
N ALA A 402 17.11 27.79 -15.05
CA ALA A 402 17.00 27.26 -16.40
C ALA A 402 17.21 25.73 -16.42
N ALA A 403 18.11 25.19 -15.59
CA ALA A 403 18.32 23.75 -15.46
C ALA A 403 17.08 23.05 -14.87
N MET A 404 16.44 23.67 -13.87
CA MET A 404 15.20 23.15 -13.27
C MET A 404 14.03 23.19 -14.25
N ARG A 405 13.90 24.24 -15.08
CA ARG A 405 12.88 24.29 -16.14
C ARG A 405 13.07 23.14 -17.16
N ARG A 406 14.29 22.93 -17.64
CA ARG A 406 14.58 21.80 -18.55
C ARG A 406 14.22 20.45 -17.94
N GLU A 407 14.47 20.27 -16.64
CA GLU A 407 14.05 19.04 -15.94
C GLU A 407 12.52 18.90 -15.89
N ASN A 408 11.79 19.98 -15.60
CA ASN A 408 10.32 19.95 -15.61
C ASN A 408 9.77 19.65 -16.99
N ASP A 409 10.34 20.19 -18.05
CA ASP A 409 9.95 19.92 -19.44
C ASP A 409 10.19 18.44 -19.76
N ARG A 410 11.32 17.87 -19.35
CA ARG A 410 11.62 16.45 -19.49
C ARG A 410 10.61 15.59 -18.75
N LEU A 411 10.30 15.89 -17.51
CA LEU A 411 9.33 15.16 -16.69
C LEU A 411 7.92 15.24 -17.30
N THR A 412 7.55 16.41 -17.85
CA THR A 412 6.26 16.62 -18.51
C THR A 412 6.19 15.84 -19.84
N ALA A 413 7.27 15.79 -20.62
CA ALA A 413 7.34 15.02 -21.84
C ALA A 413 7.14 13.53 -21.58
N VAL A 414 7.81 12.97 -20.58
CA VAL A 414 7.63 11.59 -20.11
C VAL A 414 6.20 11.34 -19.65
N SER A 415 5.55 12.35 -19.03
CA SER A 415 4.17 12.26 -18.57
C SER A 415 3.13 12.30 -19.72
N ARG A 416 3.48 12.91 -20.86
CA ARG A 416 2.61 13.03 -22.03
C ARG A 416 2.55 11.77 -22.91
N HIS A 417 3.40 10.77 -22.64
CA HIS A 417 3.20 9.44 -23.22
C HIS A 417 2.20 8.68 -22.34
N PRO A 418 0.89 8.73 -22.67
CA PRO A 418 -0.18 8.19 -21.82
C PRO A 418 -0.08 6.69 -21.63
N GLU A 419 0.63 6.02 -22.54
CA GLU A 419 0.80 4.57 -22.51
C GLU A 419 1.62 4.06 -21.30
N GLU A 420 2.47 4.93 -20.72
CA GLU A 420 3.32 4.56 -19.60
C GLU A 420 2.80 5.01 -18.23
N ARG A 421 1.88 5.99 -18.15
CA ARG A 421 1.37 6.53 -16.87
C ARG A 421 -0.12 6.37 -16.65
N SER A 422 -0.90 6.11 -17.66
CA SER A 422 -2.35 6.05 -17.48
C SER A 422 -2.84 4.62 -17.38
N CYS A 423 -3.70 4.39 -16.40
CA CYS A 423 -4.79 3.45 -16.57
C CYS A 423 -5.49 3.86 -17.86
N LYS A 424 -5.36 3.09 -18.94
CA LYS A 424 -5.99 3.44 -20.23
C LYS A 424 -7.49 3.60 -20.00
N VAL A 425 -7.98 4.82 -20.11
CA VAL A 425 -9.42 5.06 -20.33
C VAL A 425 -9.68 4.77 -21.79
N ASN A 426 -10.41 3.72 -22.08
CA ASN A 426 -10.98 3.60 -23.40
C ASN A 426 -12.06 4.67 -23.56
N ALA A 427 -11.82 5.60 -24.47
CA ALA A 427 -12.75 6.67 -24.84
C ALA A 427 -13.90 6.18 -25.76
N ASP A 428 -14.15 4.87 -25.80
CA ASP A 428 -15.26 4.34 -26.61
C ASP A 428 -16.20 3.61 -25.67
N GLY A 429 -17.31 4.29 -25.41
CA GLY A 429 -18.50 4.22 -24.69
C GLY A 429 -19.07 3.03 -24.01
#